data_3b9a62b0e9c801db88f0c7e53b795f3e
#
_entry.id   3b9a62b0e9c801db88f0c7e53b795f3e
#
_cell.length_a   1.000
_cell.length_b   1.000
_cell.length_c   1.000
_cell.angle_alpha   90.00
_cell.angle_beta   90.00
_cell.angle_gamma   90.00
#
_symmetry.space_group_name_H-M   'P 1'
#
loop_
_entity.id
_entity.type
_entity.pdbx_description
1 polymer ?
#
loop_
_entity_poly.entity_id
_entity_poly.type
_entity_poly.pdbx_seq_one_letter_code
_entity_poly.pdbx_strand_id
1 'polypeptide(L)'
;MNPVILFDSDDVSVDFMKMWLQEINRLHGCGLKSEQIKSWNLMQYFPDLTKEQVFSVLDDINIWQNLNPIPESQKYLSLLHKEGYELYLVTATPYSQCPHKCKRLQQLFAFLDDEHIIISHNKQMVRGDVLIDDGPHNLVYGEYFKILFDRPHNRKFPNDEYDMHRAKGWSDVYRLIHDIFPIK
;
A
#
# COMPACT_ATOMS: atom_id res chain seq x y z
N MET A 1 13.16 -2.96 22.87
CA MET A 1 12.64 -2.05 21.83
C MET A 1 11.36 -2.68 21.31
N ASN A 2 10.35 -1.87 21.03
CA ASN A 2 9.13 -2.36 20.42
C ASN A 2 9.40 -2.70 18.95
N PRO A 3 8.75 -3.71 18.38
CA PRO A 3 8.91 -4.03 16.96
C PRO A 3 8.46 -2.88 16.07
N VAL A 4 9.25 -2.61 15.03
CA VAL A 4 9.00 -1.59 14.00
C VAL A 4 8.29 -2.22 12.82
N ILE A 5 7.05 -1.82 12.59
CA ILE A 5 6.22 -2.31 11.49
C ILE A 5 6.13 -1.24 10.41
N LEU A 6 6.65 -1.57 9.24
CA LEU A 6 6.54 -0.76 8.03
C LEU A 6 5.31 -1.22 7.25
N PHE A 7 4.51 -0.29 6.74
CA PHE A 7 3.37 -0.63 5.87
C PHE A 7 3.23 0.36 4.72
N ASP A 8 2.82 -0.16 3.57
CA ASP A 8 2.55 0.67 2.40
C ASP A 8 1.20 1.39 2.50
N SER A 9 1.04 2.44 1.73
CA SER A 9 -0.24 3.12 1.56
C SER A 9 -1.09 2.48 0.47
N ASP A 10 -0.60 2.49 -0.77
CA ASP A 10 -1.37 2.22 -1.96
C ASP A 10 -1.72 0.75 -2.06
N ASP A 11 -3.02 0.46 -2.15
CA ASP A 11 -3.57 -0.90 -2.19
C ASP A 11 -3.20 -1.81 -1.00
N VAL A 12 -2.65 -1.24 0.07
CA VAL A 12 -2.39 -1.89 1.36
C VAL A 12 -3.21 -1.25 2.47
N SER A 13 -3.05 0.05 2.75
CA SER A 13 -3.84 0.76 3.76
C SER A 13 -4.95 1.61 3.16
N VAL A 14 -4.79 2.10 1.93
CA VAL A 14 -5.80 2.84 1.15
C VAL A 14 -6.02 2.25 -0.23
N ASP A 15 -7.24 2.36 -0.77
CA ASP A 15 -7.67 1.76 -2.05
C ASP A 15 -7.32 2.71 -3.22
N PHE A 16 -6.02 2.78 -3.55
CA PHE A 16 -5.49 3.66 -4.58
C PHE A 16 -5.92 3.25 -5.99
N MET A 17 -5.78 1.97 -6.35
CA MET A 17 -6.12 1.46 -7.67
C MET A 17 -7.59 1.77 -8.05
N LYS A 18 -8.49 1.68 -7.09
CA LYS A 18 -9.89 2.00 -7.32
C LYS A 18 -10.09 3.49 -7.64
N MET A 19 -9.45 4.38 -6.88
CA MET A 19 -9.54 5.83 -7.11
C MET A 19 -8.96 6.21 -8.47
N TRP A 20 -7.79 5.67 -8.80
CA TRP A 20 -7.14 5.90 -10.09
C TRP A 20 -7.99 5.41 -11.27
N LEU A 21 -8.53 4.20 -11.20
CA LEU A 21 -9.40 3.66 -12.24
C LEU A 21 -10.73 4.43 -12.36
N GLN A 22 -11.29 4.91 -11.27
CA GLN A 22 -12.49 5.75 -11.31
C GLN A 22 -12.24 7.00 -12.15
N GLU A 23 -11.08 7.65 -11.98
CA GLU A 23 -10.77 8.86 -12.74
C GLU A 23 -10.46 8.55 -14.22
N ILE A 24 -9.71 7.49 -14.52
CA ILE A 24 -9.49 7.03 -15.91
C ILE A 24 -10.83 6.69 -16.57
N ASN A 25 -11.71 5.96 -15.90
CA ASN A 25 -13.02 5.62 -16.43
C ASN A 25 -13.88 6.86 -16.69
N ARG A 26 -13.82 7.87 -15.80
CA ARG A 26 -14.54 9.14 -15.98
C ARG A 26 -14.06 9.90 -17.20
N LEU A 27 -12.75 9.95 -17.44
CA LEU A 27 -12.14 10.69 -18.53
C LEU A 27 -12.20 9.97 -19.88
N HIS A 28 -12.07 8.64 -19.88
CA HIS A 28 -11.85 7.84 -21.09
C HIS A 28 -12.88 6.74 -21.32
N GLY A 29 -13.82 6.52 -20.40
CA GLY A 29 -14.92 5.55 -20.58
C GLY A 29 -14.48 4.07 -20.60
N CYS A 30 -13.33 3.72 -20.03
CA CYS A 30 -12.76 2.36 -20.09
C CYS A 30 -13.58 1.30 -19.34
N GLY A 31 -14.33 1.68 -18.31
CA GLY A 31 -15.20 0.78 -17.55
C GLY A 31 -14.47 -0.30 -16.71
N LEU A 32 -13.18 -0.12 -16.45
CA LEU A 32 -12.36 -1.08 -15.70
C LEU A 32 -12.60 -1.01 -14.19
N LYS A 33 -12.47 -2.17 -13.54
CA LYS A 33 -12.52 -2.30 -12.08
C LYS A 33 -11.20 -2.86 -11.55
N SER A 34 -10.86 -2.56 -10.29
CA SER A 34 -9.59 -3.00 -9.68
C SER A 34 -9.40 -4.51 -9.69
N GLU A 35 -10.48 -5.30 -9.58
CA GLU A 35 -10.42 -6.76 -9.61
C GLU A 35 -9.97 -7.33 -10.98
N GLN A 36 -10.05 -6.53 -12.02
CA GLN A 36 -9.64 -6.90 -13.39
C GLN A 36 -8.14 -6.67 -13.63
N ILE A 37 -7.48 -5.85 -12.81
CA ILE A 37 -6.05 -5.53 -12.91
C ILE A 37 -5.24 -6.66 -12.28
N LYS A 38 -4.77 -7.60 -13.11
CA LYS A 38 -4.08 -8.83 -12.68
C LYS A 38 -2.58 -8.81 -12.98
N SER A 39 -2.02 -7.66 -13.31
CA SER A 39 -0.61 -7.49 -13.65
C SER A 39 -0.14 -6.07 -13.40
N TRP A 40 1.13 -5.92 -13.05
CA TRP A 40 1.83 -4.62 -12.96
C TRP A 40 2.03 -3.93 -14.32
N ASN A 41 1.91 -4.64 -15.43
CA ASN A 41 1.90 -4.02 -16.75
C ASN A 41 0.54 -3.39 -17.03
N LEU A 42 0.32 -2.21 -16.48
CA LEU A 42 -0.97 -1.52 -16.52
C LEU A 42 -1.41 -1.17 -17.95
N MET A 43 -0.47 -0.86 -18.83
CA MET A 43 -0.79 -0.44 -20.21
C MET A 43 -1.53 -1.51 -21.02
N GLN A 44 -1.39 -2.79 -20.70
CA GLN A 44 -2.15 -3.86 -21.38
C GLN A 44 -3.68 -3.74 -21.21
N TYR A 45 -4.14 -3.02 -20.19
CA TYR A 45 -5.56 -2.80 -19.92
C TYR A 45 -6.13 -1.56 -20.62
N PHE A 46 -5.26 -0.76 -21.26
CA PHE A 46 -5.60 0.49 -21.90
C PHE A 46 -5.04 0.54 -23.34
N PRO A 47 -5.45 -0.39 -24.23
CA PRO A 47 -4.83 -0.50 -25.57
C PRO A 47 -5.05 0.74 -26.44
N ASP A 48 -6.12 1.48 -26.19
CA ASP A 48 -6.50 2.66 -26.97
C ASP A 48 -6.00 3.98 -26.35
N LEU A 49 -5.29 3.92 -25.21
CA LEU A 49 -4.76 5.11 -24.53
C LEU A 49 -3.25 5.17 -24.58
N THR A 50 -2.72 6.38 -24.67
CA THR A 50 -1.28 6.59 -24.48
C THR A 50 -0.88 6.47 -23.00
N LYS A 51 0.40 6.21 -22.75
CA LYS A 51 0.94 6.19 -21.39
C LYS A 51 0.69 7.51 -20.66
N GLU A 52 0.81 8.63 -21.36
CA GLU A 52 0.54 9.96 -20.81
C GLU A 52 -0.93 10.10 -20.37
N GLN A 53 -1.87 9.69 -21.21
CA GLN A 53 -3.31 9.72 -20.87
C GLN A 53 -3.63 8.87 -19.64
N VAL A 54 -2.99 7.71 -19.49
CA VAL A 54 -3.21 6.81 -18.36
C VAL A 54 -2.60 7.34 -17.06
N PHE A 55 -1.43 7.97 -17.11
CA PHE A 55 -0.72 8.38 -15.90
C PHE A 55 -0.87 9.86 -15.54
N SER A 56 -1.24 10.74 -16.47
CA SER A 56 -1.47 12.16 -16.17
C SER A 56 -2.62 12.39 -15.18
N VAL A 57 -3.52 11.43 -15.03
CA VAL A 57 -4.58 11.50 -13.99
C VAL A 57 -3.98 11.58 -12.58
N LEU A 58 -2.74 11.12 -12.38
CA LEU A 58 -2.04 11.22 -11.09
C LEU A 58 -1.60 12.66 -10.75
N ASP A 59 -1.67 13.57 -11.71
CA ASP A 59 -1.43 15.00 -11.48
C ASP A 59 -2.65 15.69 -10.84
N ASP A 60 -3.82 15.02 -10.86
CA ASP A 60 -5.01 15.54 -10.20
C ASP A 60 -4.91 15.34 -8.67
N ILE A 61 -4.86 16.47 -7.97
CA ILE A 61 -4.81 16.53 -6.50
C ILE A 61 -6.00 15.79 -5.87
N ASN A 62 -7.15 15.77 -6.52
CA ASN A 62 -8.35 15.14 -5.98
C ASN A 62 -8.20 13.63 -5.76
N ILE A 63 -7.39 12.94 -6.56
CA ILE A 63 -7.11 11.52 -6.35
C ILE A 63 -6.49 11.32 -4.96
N TRP A 64 -5.49 12.12 -4.64
CA TRP A 64 -4.73 12.00 -3.39
C TRP A 64 -5.51 12.46 -2.16
N GLN A 65 -6.34 13.49 -2.31
CA GLN A 65 -7.16 14.02 -1.22
C GLN A 65 -8.38 13.16 -0.88
N ASN A 66 -8.80 12.29 -1.80
CA ASN A 66 -10.00 11.45 -1.65
C ASN A 66 -9.70 9.96 -1.51
N LEU A 67 -8.46 9.58 -1.19
CA LEU A 67 -8.12 8.20 -0.88
C LEU A 67 -9.02 7.65 0.24
N ASN A 68 -9.51 6.43 0.08
CA ASN A 68 -10.34 5.76 1.07
C ASN A 68 -9.57 4.62 1.73
N PRO A 69 -9.79 4.36 3.02
CA PRO A 69 -9.13 3.25 3.69
C PRO A 69 -9.64 1.91 3.12
N ILE A 70 -8.75 0.95 3.02
CA ILE A 70 -9.11 -0.44 2.77
C ILE A 70 -9.90 -0.97 3.97
N PRO A 71 -10.90 -1.84 3.75
CA PRO A 71 -11.67 -2.42 4.84
C PRO A 71 -10.78 -2.92 5.98
N GLU A 72 -11.11 -2.55 7.20
CA GLU A 72 -10.44 -2.89 8.45
C GLU A 72 -9.00 -2.33 8.65
N SER A 73 -8.40 -1.63 7.66
CA SER A 73 -7.04 -1.07 7.83
C SER A 73 -6.94 -0.15 9.04
N GLN A 74 -7.89 0.78 9.20
CA GLN A 74 -7.91 1.72 10.32
C GLN A 74 -8.05 0.99 11.67
N LYS A 75 -8.90 -0.04 11.73
CA LYS A 75 -9.12 -0.84 12.94
C LYS A 75 -7.83 -1.53 13.39
N TYR A 76 -7.22 -2.32 12.50
CA TYR A 76 -6.07 -3.14 12.88
C TYR A 76 -4.79 -2.34 13.08
N LEU A 77 -4.55 -1.31 12.28
CA LEU A 77 -3.44 -0.39 12.51
C LEU A 77 -3.60 0.36 13.86
N SER A 78 -4.82 0.81 14.20
CA SER A 78 -5.07 1.41 15.50
C SER A 78 -4.90 0.45 16.67
N LEU A 79 -5.22 -0.84 16.49
CA LEU A 79 -4.98 -1.87 17.51
C LEU A 79 -3.48 -2.08 17.71
N LEU A 80 -2.72 -2.31 16.64
CA LEU A 80 -1.25 -2.47 16.70
C LEU A 80 -0.58 -1.27 17.38
N HIS A 81 -0.99 -0.05 17.03
CA HIS A 81 -0.47 1.15 17.68
C HIS A 81 -0.76 1.19 19.19
N LYS A 82 -2.00 0.88 19.61
CA LYS A 82 -2.39 0.83 21.03
C LYS A 82 -1.67 -0.27 21.82
N GLU A 83 -1.27 -1.32 21.17
CA GLU A 83 -0.50 -2.44 21.71
C GLU A 83 0.99 -2.11 21.83
N GLY A 84 1.42 -0.94 21.32
CA GLY A 84 2.77 -0.43 21.49
C GLY A 84 3.73 -0.79 20.35
N TYR A 85 3.24 -1.32 19.22
CA TYR A 85 4.09 -1.45 18.03
C TYR A 85 4.41 -0.08 17.44
N GLU A 86 5.64 0.10 16.98
CA GLU A 86 6.06 1.31 16.26
C GLU A 86 5.64 1.19 14.79
N LEU A 87 4.74 2.05 14.32
CA LEU A 87 4.16 1.99 12.99
C LEU A 87 4.71 3.10 12.10
N TYR A 88 5.32 2.74 10.96
CA TYR A 88 5.77 3.69 9.95
C TYR A 88 5.13 3.39 8.60
N LEU A 89 4.53 4.40 8.01
CA LEU A 89 4.05 4.32 6.64
C LEU A 89 5.20 4.60 5.68
N VAL A 90 5.44 3.68 4.73
CA VAL A 90 6.49 3.81 3.72
C VAL A 90 5.87 3.76 2.34
N THR A 91 5.87 4.86 1.62
CA THR A 91 5.15 5.00 0.35
C THR A 91 5.99 5.64 -0.75
N ALA A 92 5.80 5.17 -1.99
CA ALA A 92 6.30 5.82 -3.19
C ALA A 92 5.24 6.81 -3.71
N THR A 93 5.60 8.09 -3.80
CA THR A 93 4.67 9.14 -4.24
C THR A 93 5.41 10.18 -5.05
N PRO A 94 4.85 10.71 -6.16
CA PRO A 94 5.43 11.85 -6.85
C PRO A 94 5.60 13.03 -5.89
N TYR A 95 6.76 13.67 -5.88
CA TYR A 95 7.07 14.74 -4.92
C TYR A 95 6.04 15.88 -4.92
N SER A 96 5.48 16.22 -6.08
CA SER A 96 4.43 17.25 -6.21
C SER A 96 3.15 16.87 -5.46
N GLN A 97 2.89 15.59 -5.23
CA GLN A 97 1.68 15.07 -4.61
C GLN A 97 1.85 14.69 -3.13
N CYS A 98 3.10 14.64 -2.64
CA CYS A 98 3.40 14.28 -1.25
C CYS A 98 2.58 15.06 -0.22
N PRO A 99 2.46 16.40 -0.28
CA PRO A 99 1.70 17.15 0.74
C PRO A 99 0.22 16.74 0.79
N HIS A 100 -0.39 16.47 -0.36
CA HIS A 100 -1.80 16.10 -0.47
C HIS A 100 -2.05 14.69 0.07
N LYS A 101 -1.22 13.75 -0.35
CA LYS A 101 -1.29 12.36 0.11
C LYS A 101 -1.01 12.24 1.60
N CYS A 102 0.09 12.83 2.10
CA CYS A 102 0.46 12.76 3.52
C CYS A 102 -0.65 13.33 4.40
N LYS A 103 -1.16 14.53 4.07
CA LYS A 103 -2.28 15.12 4.81
C LYS A 103 -3.51 14.21 4.85
N ARG A 104 -3.83 13.55 3.72
CA ARG A 104 -4.95 12.61 3.68
C ARG A 104 -4.71 11.38 4.54
N LEU A 105 -3.52 10.81 4.51
CA LEU A 105 -3.15 9.64 5.30
C LEU A 105 -3.21 9.95 6.81
N GLN A 106 -2.73 11.11 7.24
CA GLN A 106 -2.85 11.57 8.62
C GLN A 106 -4.31 11.74 9.07
N GLN A 107 -5.20 12.21 8.19
CA GLN A 107 -6.64 12.25 8.48
C GLN A 107 -7.27 10.87 8.65
N LEU A 108 -6.80 9.88 7.89
CA LEU A 108 -7.31 8.51 7.95
C LEU A 108 -6.73 7.71 9.12
N PHE A 109 -5.49 7.95 9.49
CA PHE A 109 -4.74 7.21 10.50
C PHE A 109 -4.18 8.19 11.54
N ALA A 110 -4.95 8.48 12.58
CA ALA A 110 -4.68 9.54 13.55
C ALA A 110 -3.39 9.36 14.38
N PHE A 111 -2.75 8.17 14.33
CA PHE A 111 -1.45 7.92 14.95
C PHE A 111 -0.26 8.32 14.06
N LEU A 112 -0.50 8.62 12.77
CA LEU A 112 0.55 9.08 11.87
C LEU A 112 0.76 10.59 12.04
N ASP A 113 1.97 10.97 12.35
CA ASP A 113 2.47 12.35 12.25
C ASP A 113 3.57 12.44 11.18
N ASP A 114 4.26 13.56 11.11
CA ASP A 114 5.31 13.79 10.10
C ASP A 114 6.53 12.87 10.28
N GLU A 115 6.77 12.38 11.51
CA GLU A 115 7.89 11.49 11.82
C GLU A 115 7.60 10.03 11.42
N HIS A 116 6.33 9.66 11.24
CA HIS A 116 5.88 8.30 10.92
C HIS A 116 5.62 8.07 9.44
N ILE A 117 5.89 9.04 8.56
CA ILE A 117 5.70 8.91 7.11
C ILE A 117 7.03 9.01 6.38
N ILE A 118 7.41 7.94 5.68
CA ILE A 118 8.63 7.83 4.90
C ILE A 118 8.27 7.80 3.42
N ILE A 119 8.76 8.76 2.64
CA ILE A 119 8.61 8.76 1.18
C ILE A 119 9.84 8.11 0.57
N SER A 120 9.68 6.91 0.01
CA SER A 120 10.76 6.17 -0.63
C SER A 120 10.26 5.28 -1.75
N HIS A 121 10.94 5.33 -2.91
CA HIS A 121 10.77 4.37 -4.00
C HIS A 121 11.58 3.08 -3.78
N ASN A 122 12.60 3.14 -2.93
CA ASN A 122 13.46 1.99 -2.58
C ASN A 122 13.15 1.54 -1.15
N LYS A 123 12.03 0.86 -0.95
CA LYS A 123 11.57 0.47 0.38
C LYS A 123 12.52 -0.52 1.06
N GLN A 124 13.31 -1.30 0.28
CA GLN A 124 14.34 -2.20 0.80
C GLN A 124 15.45 -1.49 1.60
N MET A 125 15.61 -0.16 1.41
CA MET A 125 16.58 0.65 2.17
C MET A 125 16.03 1.12 3.52
N VAL A 126 14.73 0.94 3.77
CA VAL A 126 14.09 1.35 5.03
C VAL A 126 14.22 0.23 6.04
N ARG A 127 14.70 0.57 7.23
CA ARG A 127 14.93 -0.39 8.30
C ARG A 127 13.68 -0.59 9.14
N GLY A 128 13.30 -1.85 9.38
CA GLY A 128 12.17 -2.25 10.21
C GLY A 128 12.19 -3.75 10.46
N ASP A 129 11.31 -4.24 11.32
CA ASP A 129 11.20 -5.67 11.63
C ASP A 129 10.21 -6.38 10.69
N VAL A 130 9.22 -5.66 10.18
CA VAL A 130 8.21 -6.15 9.23
C VAL A 130 8.01 -5.12 8.12
N LEU A 131 7.80 -5.57 6.87
CA LEU A 131 7.18 -4.74 5.83
C LEU A 131 5.94 -5.42 5.28
N ILE A 132 4.83 -4.68 5.23
CA ILE A 132 3.55 -5.05 4.63
C ILE A 132 3.41 -4.28 3.32
N ASP A 133 3.41 -4.97 2.19
CA ASP A 133 3.39 -4.34 0.87
C ASP A 133 2.65 -5.24 -0.13
N ASP A 134 1.99 -4.67 -1.14
CA ASP A 134 1.36 -5.43 -2.22
C ASP A 134 2.32 -5.63 -3.41
N GLY A 135 3.43 -4.88 -3.46
CA GLY A 135 4.48 -4.96 -4.46
C GLY A 135 5.57 -5.98 -4.09
N PRO A 136 5.59 -7.19 -4.69
CA PRO A 136 6.64 -8.17 -4.38
C PRO A 136 8.06 -7.63 -4.55
N HIS A 137 8.27 -6.73 -5.52
CA HIS A 137 9.56 -6.12 -5.78
C HIS A 137 10.09 -5.27 -4.60
N ASN A 138 9.20 -4.76 -3.75
CA ASN A 138 9.57 -4.05 -2.53
C ASN A 138 10.00 -4.99 -1.41
N LEU A 139 9.55 -6.24 -1.46
CA LEU A 139 9.77 -7.25 -0.42
C LEU A 139 10.98 -8.14 -0.67
N VAL A 140 11.28 -8.48 -1.96
CA VAL A 140 12.26 -9.51 -2.34
C VAL A 140 13.63 -9.34 -1.67
N TYR A 141 14.18 -8.13 -1.65
CA TYR A 141 15.54 -7.86 -1.17
C TYR A 141 15.60 -7.19 0.22
N GLY A 142 14.47 -7.05 0.89
CA GLY A 142 14.44 -6.43 2.22
C GLY A 142 14.87 -7.40 3.33
N GLU A 143 15.48 -6.87 4.39
CA GLU A 143 15.93 -7.60 5.57
C GLU A 143 14.90 -7.61 6.71
N TYR A 144 13.63 -7.61 6.41
CA TYR A 144 12.50 -7.63 7.33
C TYR A 144 11.63 -8.85 7.10
N PHE A 145 10.77 -9.17 8.06
CA PHE A 145 9.70 -10.15 7.83
C PHE A 145 8.74 -9.62 6.77
N LYS A 146 8.45 -10.43 5.75
CA LYS A 146 7.79 -10.00 4.51
C LYS A 146 6.34 -10.42 4.51
N ILE A 147 5.43 -9.45 4.55
CA ILE A 147 3.99 -9.71 4.41
C ILE A 147 3.53 -9.18 3.05
N LEU A 148 3.22 -10.09 2.13
CA LEU A 148 2.64 -9.76 0.83
C LEU A 148 1.13 -9.62 0.97
N PHE A 149 0.64 -8.38 0.86
CA PHE A 149 -0.78 -8.09 0.93
C PHE A 149 -1.47 -8.50 -0.38
N ASP A 150 -2.47 -9.41 -0.31
CA ASP A 150 -3.08 -10.02 -1.49
C ASP A 150 -3.86 -9.00 -2.32
N ARG A 151 -3.43 -8.84 -3.58
CA ARG A 151 -4.11 -8.05 -4.58
C ARG A 151 -4.21 -8.82 -5.90
N PRO A 152 -5.20 -8.54 -6.76
CA PRO A 152 -5.36 -9.27 -8.02
C PRO A 152 -4.08 -9.33 -8.87
N HIS A 153 -3.29 -8.26 -8.88
CA HIS A 153 -2.07 -8.12 -9.68
C HIS A 153 -0.87 -8.91 -9.14
N ASN A 154 -0.88 -9.34 -7.86
CA ASN A 154 0.22 -10.09 -7.27
C ASN A 154 -0.08 -11.58 -7.00
N ARG A 155 -1.32 -12.05 -7.27
CA ARG A 155 -1.74 -13.42 -6.92
C ARG A 155 -0.94 -14.53 -7.59
N LYS A 156 -0.35 -14.25 -8.76
CA LYS A 156 0.49 -15.22 -9.47
C LYS A 156 1.95 -15.21 -9.02
N PHE A 157 2.32 -14.30 -8.12
CA PHE A 157 3.70 -14.22 -7.63
C PHE A 157 3.98 -15.40 -6.69
N PRO A 158 5.12 -16.12 -6.89
CA PRO A 158 5.49 -17.30 -6.10
C PRO A 158 6.06 -16.86 -4.73
N ASN A 159 5.21 -16.41 -3.82
CA ASN A 159 5.61 -15.83 -2.54
C ASN A 159 6.48 -16.76 -1.68
N ASP A 160 6.25 -18.08 -1.73
CA ASP A 160 6.99 -19.07 -0.93
C ASP A 160 8.48 -19.17 -1.34
N GLU A 161 8.80 -18.93 -2.62
CA GLU A 161 10.17 -18.92 -3.12
C GLU A 161 11.01 -17.75 -2.55
N TYR A 162 10.36 -16.72 -2.01
CA TYR A 162 10.99 -15.51 -1.51
C TYR A 162 10.74 -15.26 -0.02
N ASP A 163 10.30 -16.30 0.70
CA ASP A 163 10.00 -16.23 2.13
C ASP A 163 9.01 -15.09 2.48
N MET A 164 7.92 -15.00 1.70
CA MET A 164 6.86 -14.02 1.89
C MET A 164 5.60 -14.68 2.42
N HIS A 165 5.03 -14.11 3.45
CA HIS A 165 3.75 -14.55 4.01
C HIS A 165 2.60 -13.76 3.40
N ARG A 166 1.68 -14.46 2.73
CA ARG A 166 0.53 -13.82 2.08
C ARG A 166 -0.59 -13.53 3.07
N ALA A 167 -1.01 -12.27 3.15
CA ALA A 167 -2.16 -11.83 3.93
C ALA A 167 -3.31 -11.45 2.99
N LYS A 168 -4.51 -12.02 3.17
CA LYS A 168 -5.69 -11.72 2.37
C LYS A 168 -6.43 -10.46 2.81
N GLY A 169 -6.08 -9.93 3.96
CA GLY A 169 -6.66 -8.73 4.55
C GLY A 169 -5.98 -8.38 5.87
N TRP A 170 -6.45 -7.31 6.49
CA TRP A 170 -5.82 -6.77 7.71
C TRP A 170 -5.96 -7.69 8.92
N SER A 171 -6.98 -8.55 8.99
CA SER A 171 -7.08 -9.58 10.02
C SER A 171 -5.96 -10.61 9.94
N ASP A 172 -5.55 -11.01 8.73
CA ASP A 172 -4.41 -11.91 8.53
C ASP A 172 -3.10 -11.22 8.90
N VAL A 173 -2.92 -9.94 8.49
CA VAL A 173 -1.75 -9.13 8.87
C VAL A 173 -1.61 -9.07 10.39
N TYR A 174 -2.69 -8.73 11.09
CA TYR A 174 -2.70 -8.62 12.54
C TYR A 174 -2.30 -9.96 13.22
N ARG A 175 -2.87 -11.08 12.77
CA ARG A 175 -2.52 -12.41 13.27
C ARG A 175 -1.03 -12.74 13.01
N LEU A 176 -0.53 -12.53 11.80
CA LEU A 176 0.88 -12.78 11.46
C LEU A 176 1.85 -11.99 12.33
N ILE A 177 1.55 -10.70 12.59
CA ILE A 177 2.37 -9.86 13.47
C ILE A 177 2.44 -10.44 14.89
N HIS A 178 1.30 -10.89 15.44
CA HIS A 178 1.27 -11.48 16.79
C HIS A 178 1.95 -12.85 16.86
N ASP A 179 1.91 -13.63 15.77
CA ASP A 179 2.62 -14.91 15.70
C ASP A 179 4.14 -14.71 15.76
N ILE A 180 4.64 -13.59 15.21
CA ILE A 180 6.10 -13.29 15.16
C ILE A 180 6.55 -12.52 16.41
N PHE A 181 5.77 -11.56 16.85
CA PHE A 181 6.05 -10.66 17.97
C PHE A 181 4.95 -10.74 19.02
N PRO A 182 4.85 -11.84 19.78
CA PRO A 182 3.82 -11.98 20.79
C PRO A 182 3.97 -10.90 21.87
N ILE A 183 2.88 -10.22 22.17
CA ILE A 183 2.81 -9.27 23.30
C ILE A 183 2.93 -10.07 24.58
N LYS A 184 3.80 -9.62 25.47
CA LYS A 184 3.99 -10.21 26.79
C LYS A 184 2.97 -9.69 27.79
#